data_2040e9126b7e9f1b438a3c0e7eced873
#
_entry.id   2040e9126b7e9f1b438a3c0e7eced873
#
_cell.length_a   1.000
_cell.length_b   1.000
_cell.length_c   1.000
_cell.angle_alpha   90.00
_cell.angle_beta   90.00
_cell.angle_gamma   90.00
#
_symmetry.space_group_name_H-M   'P 1'
#
loop_
_entity.id
_entity.type
_entity.pdbx_description
1 polymer ?
#
loop_
_entity_poly.entity_id
_entity_poly.type
_entity_poly.pdbx_seq_one_letter_code
_entity_poly.pdbx_strand_id
1 'polypeptide(L)'
;MKKLIHFLVPLLMIVLVIASIGWYLFVYDRAFTRDLLLQQARDNDLKGNTSLSSWFYNLAYGFSGQDENVAIELANQYKTSGNYTKAEVTLSKAIRDGATKELYIALCKTYVEQDKILDAVSMLANIPNASIKAELEAMRPAAPQADYPSGYYSQYISVTLSSSEGTTLYYTTDGDYPSIADEPY
;
A
#
# COMPACT_ATOMS: atom_id res chain seq x y z
N MET A 1 -15.71 -16.74 -54.37
CA MET A 1 -16.16 -15.56 -53.62
C MET A 1 -17.42 -15.82 -52.79
N LYS A 2 -18.55 -16.34 -53.32
CA LYS A 2 -19.79 -16.56 -52.53
C LYS A 2 -19.61 -17.43 -51.27
N LYS A 3 -18.88 -18.56 -51.38
CA LYS A 3 -18.64 -19.48 -50.22
C LYS A 3 -17.81 -18.83 -49.12
N LEU A 4 -16.89 -17.92 -49.43
CA LEU A 4 -16.05 -17.21 -48.46
C LEU A 4 -16.91 -16.17 -47.69
N ILE A 5 -17.83 -15.48 -48.35
CA ILE A 5 -18.74 -14.52 -47.74
C ILE A 5 -19.68 -15.22 -46.75
N HIS A 6 -20.21 -16.41 -47.11
CA HIS A 6 -21.07 -17.18 -46.19
C HIS A 6 -20.37 -17.64 -44.90
N PHE A 7 -19.05 -17.74 -44.89
CA PHE A 7 -18.27 -18.09 -43.70
C PHE A 7 -17.85 -16.81 -42.93
N LEU A 8 -17.46 -15.73 -43.62
CA LEU A 8 -16.98 -14.51 -43.02
C LEU A 8 -18.10 -13.71 -42.32
N VAL A 9 -19.29 -13.66 -42.86
CA VAL A 9 -20.41 -12.89 -42.28
C VAL A 9 -20.80 -13.44 -40.90
N PRO A 10 -21.09 -14.74 -40.69
CA PRO A 10 -21.41 -15.24 -39.35
C PRO A 10 -20.23 -15.09 -38.36
N LEU A 11 -18.97 -15.24 -38.81
CA LEU A 11 -17.80 -15.04 -37.98
C LEU A 11 -17.73 -13.58 -37.51
N LEU A 12 -17.96 -12.60 -38.39
CA LEU A 12 -17.98 -11.18 -38.05
C LEU A 12 -19.13 -10.87 -37.07
N MET A 13 -20.28 -11.45 -37.24
CA MET A 13 -21.41 -11.31 -36.32
C MET A 13 -21.09 -11.84 -34.92
N ILE A 14 -20.43 -13.00 -34.83
CA ILE A 14 -19.97 -13.56 -33.55
C ILE A 14 -18.97 -12.61 -32.87
N VAL A 15 -18.00 -12.07 -33.62
CA VAL A 15 -17.03 -11.12 -33.09
C VAL A 15 -17.71 -9.84 -32.57
N LEU A 16 -18.71 -9.31 -33.31
CA LEU A 16 -19.47 -8.13 -32.89
C LEU A 16 -20.30 -8.40 -31.64
N VAL A 17 -20.91 -9.57 -31.51
CA VAL A 17 -21.66 -9.96 -30.29
C VAL A 17 -20.70 -10.07 -29.10
N ILE A 18 -19.56 -10.73 -29.25
CA ILE A 18 -18.55 -10.83 -28.18
C ILE A 18 -18.04 -9.45 -27.80
N ALA A 19 -17.75 -8.59 -28.78
CA ALA A 19 -17.32 -7.21 -28.53
C ALA A 19 -18.40 -6.39 -27.81
N SER A 20 -19.69 -6.56 -28.16
CA SER A 20 -20.78 -5.84 -27.49
C SER A 20 -20.99 -6.32 -26.05
N ILE A 21 -20.88 -7.62 -25.78
CA ILE A 21 -20.93 -8.18 -24.42
C ILE A 21 -19.72 -7.66 -23.62
N GLY A 22 -18.52 -7.73 -24.20
CA GLY A 22 -17.32 -7.20 -23.57
C GLY A 22 -17.44 -5.70 -23.23
N TRP A 23 -17.96 -4.92 -24.17
CA TRP A 23 -18.23 -3.50 -23.95
C TRP A 23 -19.26 -3.26 -22.84
N TYR A 24 -20.35 -4.04 -22.82
CA TYR A 24 -21.38 -3.95 -21.78
C TYR A 24 -20.77 -4.22 -20.38
N LEU A 25 -20.06 -5.33 -20.22
CA LEU A 25 -19.40 -5.68 -18.96
C LEU A 25 -18.38 -4.60 -18.53
N PHE A 26 -17.60 -4.08 -19.48
CA PHE A 26 -16.61 -3.04 -19.23
C PHE A 26 -17.23 -1.72 -18.75
N VAL A 27 -18.37 -1.30 -19.33
CA VAL A 27 -18.98 0.00 -19.07
C VAL A 27 -19.99 -0.07 -17.92
N TYR A 28 -20.80 -1.12 -17.86
CA TYR A 28 -21.94 -1.21 -16.93
C TYR A 28 -21.69 -2.08 -15.71
N ASP A 29 -20.86 -3.12 -15.82
CA ASP A 29 -20.51 -3.98 -14.70
C ASP A 29 -19.03 -3.86 -14.32
N ARG A 30 -18.68 -2.70 -13.80
CA ARG A 30 -17.32 -2.42 -13.34
C ARG A 30 -16.89 -3.33 -12.20
N ALA A 31 -17.84 -3.70 -11.31
CA ALA A 31 -17.54 -4.58 -10.19
C ALA A 31 -17.15 -5.97 -10.66
N PHE A 32 -17.90 -6.57 -11.58
CA PHE A 32 -17.58 -7.87 -12.16
C PHE A 32 -16.23 -7.85 -12.88
N THR A 33 -15.98 -6.82 -13.70
CA THR A 33 -14.70 -6.67 -14.41
C THR A 33 -13.54 -6.54 -13.43
N ARG A 34 -13.68 -5.72 -12.39
CA ARG A 34 -12.69 -5.59 -11.31
C ARG A 34 -12.40 -6.95 -10.67
N ASP A 35 -13.43 -7.67 -10.25
CA ASP A 35 -13.28 -8.94 -9.52
C ASP A 35 -12.62 -10.02 -10.39
N LEU A 36 -12.95 -10.07 -11.67
CA LEU A 36 -12.29 -10.95 -12.64
C LEU A 36 -10.81 -10.61 -12.79
N LEU A 37 -10.47 -9.32 -12.87
CA LEU A 37 -9.08 -8.86 -12.95
C LEU A 37 -8.31 -9.17 -11.68
N LEU A 38 -8.92 -8.99 -10.50
CA LEU A 38 -8.32 -9.36 -9.21
C LEU A 38 -8.05 -10.86 -9.12
N GLN A 39 -8.99 -11.70 -9.60
CA GLN A 39 -8.78 -13.13 -9.65
C GLN A 39 -7.59 -13.48 -10.54
N GLN A 40 -7.49 -12.90 -11.74
CA GLN A 40 -6.34 -13.11 -12.64
C GLN A 40 -5.02 -12.61 -12.01
N ALA A 41 -5.06 -11.50 -11.29
CA ALA A 41 -3.91 -10.99 -10.56
C ALA A 41 -3.40 -12.01 -9.54
N ARG A 42 -4.28 -12.52 -8.67
CA ARG A 42 -3.96 -13.51 -7.63
C ARG A 42 -3.47 -14.83 -8.22
N ASP A 43 -4.12 -15.31 -9.29
CA ASP A 43 -3.70 -16.54 -9.97
C ASP A 43 -2.28 -16.43 -10.56
N ASN A 44 -1.92 -15.27 -11.08
CA ASN A 44 -0.57 -15.03 -11.60
C ASN A 44 0.44 -14.86 -10.46
N ASP A 45 0.05 -14.28 -9.35
CA ASP A 45 0.88 -14.15 -8.16
C ASP A 45 1.26 -15.52 -7.60
N LEU A 46 0.28 -16.43 -7.45
CA LEU A 46 0.49 -17.80 -7.02
C LEU A 46 1.42 -18.61 -7.96
N LYS A 47 1.46 -18.23 -9.23
CA LYS A 47 2.37 -18.83 -10.24
C LYS A 47 3.77 -18.17 -10.27
N GLY A 48 4.01 -17.15 -9.44
CA GLY A 48 5.25 -16.39 -9.43
C GLY A 48 5.42 -15.39 -10.58
N ASN A 49 4.35 -15.15 -11.36
CA ASN A 49 4.34 -14.21 -12.49
C ASN A 49 4.09 -12.77 -12.01
N THR A 50 5.00 -12.23 -11.21
CA THR A 50 4.85 -10.92 -10.54
C THR A 50 4.55 -9.76 -11.48
N SER A 51 5.18 -9.71 -12.66
CA SER A 51 4.94 -8.64 -13.64
C SER A 51 3.51 -8.66 -14.18
N LEU A 52 2.99 -9.85 -14.49
CA LEU A 52 1.63 -10.03 -15.01
C LEU A 52 0.60 -9.81 -13.90
N SER A 53 0.88 -10.29 -12.70
CA SER A 53 0.08 -10.03 -11.50
C SER A 53 -0.07 -8.53 -11.27
N SER A 54 1.04 -7.78 -11.20
CA SER A 54 1.02 -6.32 -11.04
C SER A 54 0.25 -5.60 -12.14
N TRP A 55 0.32 -6.10 -13.38
CA TRP A 55 -0.44 -5.53 -14.50
C TRP A 55 -1.95 -5.71 -14.32
N PHE A 56 -2.40 -6.91 -13.91
CA PHE A 56 -3.81 -7.16 -13.62
C PHE A 56 -4.32 -6.36 -12.41
N TYR A 57 -3.52 -6.25 -11.33
CA TYR A 57 -3.86 -5.39 -10.19
C TYR A 57 -4.00 -3.92 -10.60
N ASN A 58 -3.11 -3.42 -11.45
CA ASN A 58 -3.19 -2.05 -11.96
C ASN A 58 -4.46 -1.79 -12.77
N LEU A 59 -4.84 -2.74 -13.65
CA LEU A 59 -6.12 -2.68 -14.38
C LEU A 59 -7.30 -2.72 -13.41
N ALA A 60 -7.32 -3.65 -12.45
CA ALA A 60 -8.38 -3.76 -11.46
C ALA A 60 -8.54 -2.45 -10.67
N TYR A 61 -7.44 -1.81 -10.29
CA TYR A 61 -7.45 -0.50 -9.62
C TYR A 61 -8.13 0.58 -10.47
N GLY A 62 -7.93 0.58 -11.78
CA GLY A 62 -8.63 1.48 -12.70
C GLY A 62 -10.15 1.29 -12.74
N PHE A 63 -10.65 0.08 -12.42
CA PHE A 63 -12.08 -0.26 -12.33
C PHE A 63 -12.66 -0.18 -10.93
N SER A 64 -11.83 -0.05 -9.91
CA SER A 64 -12.24 -0.14 -8.51
C SER A 64 -13.03 1.07 -7.99
N GLY A 65 -13.02 2.19 -8.72
CA GLY A 65 -13.73 3.39 -8.30
C GLY A 65 -13.24 3.94 -6.96
N GLN A 66 -11.93 3.89 -6.71
CA GLN A 66 -11.29 4.33 -5.46
C GLN A 66 -11.37 3.32 -4.30
N ASP A 67 -11.51 2.04 -4.59
CA ASP A 67 -11.49 0.98 -3.56
C ASP A 67 -10.11 0.91 -2.90
N GLU A 68 -10.05 1.21 -1.60
CA GLU A 68 -8.82 1.23 -0.81
C GLU A 68 -8.13 -0.13 -0.75
N ASN A 69 -8.90 -1.22 -0.68
CA ASN A 69 -8.32 -2.57 -0.60
C ASN A 69 -7.56 -2.91 -1.88
N VAL A 70 -8.10 -2.54 -3.04
CA VAL A 70 -7.43 -2.75 -4.33
C VAL A 70 -6.16 -1.91 -4.43
N ALA A 71 -6.18 -0.66 -3.91
CA ALA A 71 -5.01 0.20 -3.86
C ALA A 71 -3.90 -0.40 -2.96
N ILE A 72 -4.29 -0.93 -1.80
CA ILE A 72 -3.36 -1.57 -0.85
C ILE A 72 -2.79 -2.87 -1.44
N GLU A 73 -3.63 -3.72 -2.06
CA GLU A 73 -3.16 -4.93 -2.74
C GLU A 73 -2.15 -4.61 -3.84
N LEU A 74 -2.44 -3.62 -4.69
CA LEU A 74 -1.53 -3.17 -5.75
C LEU A 74 -0.21 -2.65 -5.18
N ALA A 75 -0.26 -1.84 -4.12
CA ALA A 75 0.94 -1.35 -3.46
C ALA A 75 1.78 -2.49 -2.86
N ASN A 76 1.16 -3.49 -2.25
CA ASN A 76 1.84 -4.68 -1.75
C ASN A 76 2.53 -5.46 -2.87
N GLN A 77 1.90 -5.60 -4.04
CA GLN A 77 2.53 -6.23 -5.21
C GLN A 77 3.75 -5.46 -5.70
N TYR A 78 3.69 -4.12 -5.69
CA TYR A 78 4.86 -3.31 -6.02
C TYR A 78 5.98 -3.48 -4.99
N LYS A 79 5.67 -3.56 -3.69
CA LYS A 79 6.67 -3.82 -2.63
C LYS A 79 7.32 -5.20 -2.79
N THR A 80 6.52 -6.24 -3.03
CA THR A 80 7.03 -7.62 -3.26
C THR A 80 8.00 -7.68 -4.45
N SER A 81 7.78 -6.85 -5.47
CA SER A 81 8.69 -6.71 -6.61
C SER A 81 9.83 -5.70 -6.39
N GLY A 82 10.01 -5.19 -5.17
CA GLY A 82 11.05 -4.21 -4.81
C GLY A 82 10.77 -2.78 -5.32
N ASN A 83 9.60 -2.52 -5.89
CA ASN A 83 9.28 -1.22 -6.47
C ASN A 83 8.51 -0.33 -5.46
N TYR A 84 9.17 0.04 -4.39
CA TYR A 84 8.60 0.87 -3.32
C TYR A 84 8.11 2.23 -3.81
N THR A 85 8.79 2.84 -4.78
CA THR A 85 8.36 4.13 -5.35
C THR A 85 6.96 4.04 -5.98
N LYS A 86 6.66 2.95 -6.70
CA LYS A 86 5.32 2.75 -7.25
C LYS A 86 4.29 2.50 -6.16
N ALA A 87 4.65 1.78 -5.11
CA ALA A 87 3.78 1.57 -3.96
C ALA A 87 3.41 2.90 -3.29
N GLU A 88 4.40 3.76 -3.01
CA GLU A 88 4.20 5.10 -2.46
C GLU A 88 3.28 5.97 -3.34
N VAL A 89 3.54 6.01 -4.64
CA VAL A 89 2.72 6.78 -5.60
C VAL A 89 1.28 6.27 -5.65
N THR A 90 1.09 4.95 -5.63
CA THR A 90 -0.25 4.33 -5.65
C THR A 90 -1.04 4.69 -4.39
N LEU A 91 -0.44 4.51 -3.21
CA LEU A 91 -1.09 4.84 -1.92
C LEU A 91 -1.34 6.33 -1.78
N SER A 92 -0.37 7.17 -2.15
CA SER A 92 -0.54 8.63 -2.12
C SER A 92 -1.63 9.12 -3.07
N LYS A 93 -1.79 8.48 -4.23
CA LYS A 93 -2.90 8.76 -5.13
C LYS A 93 -4.22 8.33 -4.51
N ALA A 94 -4.33 7.13 -3.96
CA ALA A 94 -5.54 6.65 -3.31
C ALA A 94 -5.96 7.55 -2.15
N ILE A 95 -5.02 8.04 -1.33
CA ILE A 95 -5.27 9.01 -0.25
C ILE A 95 -5.85 10.33 -0.80
N ARG A 96 -5.34 10.84 -1.92
CA ARG A 96 -5.89 12.06 -2.54
C ARG A 96 -7.30 11.86 -3.09
N ASP A 97 -7.59 10.65 -3.59
CA ASP A 97 -8.87 10.31 -4.18
C ASP A 97 -9.94 10.02 -3.10
N GLY A 98 -9.52 9.44 -1.95
CA GLY A 98 -10.39 9.13 -0.81
C GLY A 98 -9.58 8.68 0.39
N ALA A 99 -9.20 9.63 1.26
CA ALA A 99 -8.37 9.37 2.42
C ALA A 99 -9.07 8.48 3.46
N THR A 100 -8.45 7.36 3.82
CA THR A 100 -8.87 6.47 4.90
C THR A 100 -7.70 6.18 5.84
N LYS A 101 -8.00 5.72 7.04
CA LYS A 101 -6.99 5.33 8.02
C LYS A 101 -6.10 4.20 7.50
N GLU A 102 -6.71 3.23 6.84
CA GLU A 102 -6.06 2.04 6.28
C GLU A 102 -5.01 2.41 5.21
N LEU A 103 -5.32 3.38 4.36
CA LEU A 103 -4.36 3.89 3.36
C LEU A 103 -3.16 4.61 4.01
N TYR A 104 -3.40 5.41 5.05
CA TYR A 104 -2.30 6.04 5.80
C TYR A 104 -1.44 5.01 6.52
N ILE A 105 -2.03 3.97 7.11
CA ILE A 105 -1.28 2.86 7.73
C ILE A 105 -0.43 2.14 6.68
N ALA A 106 -1.00 1.84 5.51
CA ALA A 106 -0.28 1.17 4.43
C ALA A 106 0.91 2.01 3.93
N LEU A 107 0.71 3.33 3.76
CA LEU A 107 1.77 4.25 3.35
C LEU A 107 2.85 4.39 4.44
N CYS A 108 2.46 4.51 5.71
CA CYS A 108 3.38 4.55 6.83
C CYS A 108 4.27 3.28 6.86
N LYS A 109 3.66 2.10 6.76
CA LYS A 109 4.42 0.83 6.68
C LYS A 109 5.38 0.81 5.50
N THR A 110 4.96 1.34 4.35
CA THR A 110 5.80 1.41 3.15
C THR A 110 7.03 2.31 3.37
N TYR A 111 6.90 3.41 4.10
CA TYR A 111 8.04 4.24 4.50
C TYR A 111 8.96 3.54 5.50
N VAL A 112 8.38 2.92 6.54
CA VAL A 112 9.16 2.21 7.58
C VAL A 112 9.98 1.07 6.96
N GLU A 113 9.41 0.29 6.05
CA GLU A 113 10.11 -0.79 5.34
C GLU A 113 11.30 -0.29 4.49
N GLN A 114 11.36 1.00 4.18
CA GLN A 114 12.46 1.64 3.45
C GLN A 114 13.40 2.45 4.37
N ASP A 115 13.22 2.35 5.68
CA ASP A 115 13.91 3.16 6.68
C ASP A 115 13.69 4.69 6.51
N LYS A 116 12.59 5.10 5.86
CA LYS A 116 12.16 6.49 5.70
C LYS A 116 11.33 6.97 6.89
N ILE A 117 11.87 6.87 8.10
CA ILE A 117 11.13 7.17 9.33
C ILE A 117 10.68 8.63 9.38
N LEU A 118 11.53 9.55 8.94
CA LEU A 118 11.17 10.99 8.93
C LEU A 118 10.01 11.30 7.97
N ASP A 119 9.93 10.61 6.83
CA ASP A 119 8.82 10.76 5.88
C ASP A 119 7.52 10.23 6.50
N ALA A 120 7.56 9.09 7.19
CA ALA A 120 6.43 8.54 7.92
C ALA A 120 5.93 9.51 9.01
N VAL A 121 6.83 10.05 9.83
CA VAL A 121 6.50 11.02 10.88
C VAL A 121 5.91 12.30 10.29
N SER A 122 6.54 12.83 9.23
CA SER A 122 6.06 14.03 8.53
C SER A 122 4.67 13.83 7.94
N MET A 123 4.44 12.69 7.30
CA MET A 123 3.12 12.34 6.77
C MET A 123 2.05 12.32 7.87
N LEU A 124 2.30 11.62 8.98
CA LEU A 124 1.36 11.51 10.10
C LEU A 124 1.08 12.88 10.75
N ALA A 125 2.10 13.74 10.88
CA ALA A 125 1.94 15.09 11.42
C ALA A 125 1.02 15.98 10.56
N ASN A 126 1.03 15.77 9.24
CA ASN A 126 0.34 16.61 8.27
C ASN A 126 -0.97 16.00 7.71
N ILE A 127 -1.58 15.03 8.39
CA ILE A 127 -2.89 14.49 8.01
C ILE A 127 -3.96 15.59 8.11
N PRO A 128 -4.65 15.96 7.01
CA PRO A 128 -5.63 17.03 7.01
C PRO A 128 -6.92 16.68 7.75
N ASN A 129 -7.30 15.40 7.73
CA ASN A 129 -8.54 14.93 8.37
C ASN A 129 -8.30 14.69 9.87
N ALA A 130 -8.90 15.55 10.71
CA ALA A 130 -8.71 15.52 12.16
C ALA A 130 -9.19 14.21 12.80
N SER A 131 -10.24 13.56 12.27
CA SER A 131 -10.74 12.30 12.79
C SER A 131 -9.73 11.17 12.52
N ILE A 132 -9.26 11.05 11.28
CA ILE A 132 -8.25 10.05 10.91
C ILE A 132 -6.97 10.27 11.71
N LYS A 133 -6.54 11.53 11.84
CA LYS A 133 -5.36 11.90 12.62
C LYS A 133 -5.49 11.44 14.07
N ALA A 134 -6.61 11.75 14.73
CA ALA A 134 -6.86 11.38 16.12
C ALA A 134 -6.88 9.84 16.32
N GLU A 135 -7.49 9.10 15.37
CA GLU A 135 -7.50 7.64 15.41
C GLU A 135 -6.07 7.06 15.30
N LEU A 136 -5.25 7.59 14.41
CA LEU A 136 -3.88 7.14 14.22
C LEU A 136 -2.98 7.55 15.39
N GLU A 137 -3.17 8.74 15.95
CA GLU A 137 -2.46 9.17 17.16
C GLU A 137 -2.80 8.28 18.37
N ALA A 138 -4.06 7.86 18.50
CA ALA A 138 -4.47 6.93 19.56
C ALA A 138 -3.84 5.52 19.44
N MET A 139 -3.39 5.15 18.24
CA MET A 139 -2.69 3.88 18.00
C MET A 139 -1.18 3.95 18.26
N ARG A 140 -0.63 5.15 18.47
CA ARG A 140 0.81 5.31 18.72
C ARG A 140 1.16 4.78 20.10
N PRO A 141 2.26 4.02 20.25
CA PRO A 141 2.80 3.71 21.55
C PRO A 141 3.12 4.99 22.33
N ALA A 142 3.06 4.93 23.65
CA ALA A 142 3.57 6.02 24.47
C ALA A 142 5.08 6.22 24.20
N ALA A 143 5.51 7.47 24.27
CA ALA A 143 6.93 7.78 24.11
C ALA A 143 7.77 7.02 25.15
N PRO A 144 8.95 6.51 24.76
CA PRO A 144 9.86 5.88 25.70
C PRO A 144 10.18 6.82 26.86
N GLN A 145 10.30 6.26 28.07
CA GLN A 145 10.67 6.98 29.27
C GLN A 145 12.06 6.54 29.72
N ALA A 146 12.86 7.49 30.15
CA ALA A 146 14.16 7.23 30.77
C ALA A 146 14.06 7.57 32.28
N ASP A 147 14.71 6.78 33.10
CA ASP A 147 14.80 7.00 34.57
C ASP A 147 15.67 8.21 34.94
N TYR A 148 16.51 8.67 34.01
CA TYR A 148 17.31 9.88 34.14
C TYR A 148 16.86 10.95 33.14
N PRO A 149 16.74 12.22 33.53
CA PRO A 149 16.43 13.30 32.60
C PRO A 149 17.60 13.59 31.65
N SER A 150 17.31 14.21 30.51
CA SER A 150 18.37 14.70 29.60
C SER A 150 19.29 15.68 30.30
N GLY A 151 20.63 15.52 30.13
CA GLY A 151 21.61 16.41 30.74
C GLY A 151 23.05 15.92 30.64
N TYR A 152 23.95 16.68 31.21
CA TYR A 152 25.37 16.30 31.37
C TYR A 152 25.60 15.75 32.78
N TYR A 153 26.26 14.61 32.85
CA TYR A 153 26.58 13.94 34.09
C TYR A 153 28.07 13.87 34.27
N SER A 154 28.55 14.21 35.45
CA SER A 154 29.97 14.22 35.79
C SER A 154 30.53 12.82 36.13
N GLN A 155 29.69 11.82 36.18
CA GLN A 155 30.02 10.43 36.48
C GLN A 155 29.24 9.48 35.56
N TYR A 156 29.72 8.27 35.43
CA TYR A 156 28.97 7.22 34.70
C TYR A 156 27.65 6.94 35.41
N ILE A 157 26.57 6.94 34.64
CA ILE A 157 25.24 6.55 35.08
C ILE A 157 24.75 5.38 34.24
N SER A 158 23.91 4.55 34.82
CA SER A 158 23.17 3.51 34.07
C SER A 158 21.78 4.07 33.83
N VAL A 159 21.35 4.16 32.59
CA VAL A 159 20.03 4.65 32.19
C VAL A 159 19.16 3.48 31.83
N THR A 160 17.97 3.41 32.45
CA THR A 160 16.95 2.42 32.12
C THR A 160 15.87 3.07 31.24
N LEU A 161 15.61 2.44 30.10
CA LEU A 161 14.52 2.86 29.22
C LEU A 161 13.31 1.97 29.43
N SER A 162 12.12 2.54 29.40
CA SER A 162 10.86 1.82 29.49
C SER A 162 9.91 2.28 28.38
N SER A 163 9.05 1.37 27.92
CA SER A 163 8.06 1.64 26.88
C SER A 163 6.76 0.88 27.12
N SER A 164 5.77 1.09 26.25
CA SER A 164 4.51 0.35 26.29
C SER A 164 4.75 -1.14 26.04
N GLU A 165 3.92 -1.99 26.67
CA GLU A 165 3.95 -3.43 26.45
C GLU A 165 3.78 -3.78 24.97
N GLY A 166 4.55 -4.76 24.48
CA GLY A 166 4.52 -5.20 23.08
C GLY A 166 5.27 -4.30 22.09
N THR A 167 6.02 -3.29 22.60
CA THR A 167 6.91 -2.44 21.76
C THR A 167 8.36 -2.87 21.89
N THR A 168 9.14 -2.70 20.82
CA THR A 168 10.60 -2.83 20.84
C THR A 168 11.22 -1.45 20.82
N LEU A 169 12.16 -1.20 21.74
CA LEU A 169 12.96 0.03 21.76
C LEU A 169 14.23 -0.19 20.95
N TYR A 170 14.62 0.83 20.20
CA TYR A 170 15.91 0.90 19.53
C TYR A 170 16.64 2.15 20.03
N TYR A 171 17.95 2.09 20.12
CA TYR A 171 18.77 3.22 20.57
C TYR A 171 20.02 3.38 19.72
N THR A 172 20.56 4.60 19.69
CA THR A 172 21.86 4.92 19.13
C THR A 172 22.71 5.65 20.17
N THR A 173 24.02 5.62 19.98
CA THR A 173 24.98 6.34 20.84
C THR A 173 25.75 7.44 20.11
N ASP A 174 25.49 7.62 18.82
CA ASP A 174 26.12 8.59 17.92
C ASP A 174 25.33 9.89 17.73
N GLY A 175 24.06 9.91 18.20
CA GLY A 175 23.18 11.06 18.09
C GLY A 175 22.27 11.03 16.86
N ASP A 176 22.34 9.99 16.06
CA ASP A 176 21.41 9.76 14.93
C ASP A 176 20.07 9.24 15.44
N TYR A 177 19.03 9.34 14.60
CA TYR A 177 17.72 8.77 14.91
C TYR A 177 17.79 7.24 14.87
N PRO A 178 17.32 6.55 15.94
CA PRO A 178 17.26 5.10 15.97
C PRO A 178 16.37 4.54 14.85
N SER A 179 16.79 3.46 14.23
CA SER A 179 16.09 2.71 13.20
C SER A 179 15.89 1.26 13.62
N ILE A 180 15.12 0.49 12.84
CA ILE A 180 14.99 -0.97 13.07
C ILE A 180 16.28 -1.76 12.76
N ALA A 181 17.28 -1.13 12.15
CA ALA A 181 18.58 -1.72 11.87
C ALA A 181 19.58 -1.56 13.03
N ASP A 182 19.24 -0.71 14.02
CA ASP A 182 20.06 -0.47 15.20
C ASP A 182 19.84 -1.54 16.28
N GLU A 183 20.62 -1.47 17.34
CA GLU A 183 20.52 -2.44 18.44
C GLU A 183 19.22 -2.25 19.22
N PRO A 184 18.46 -3.34 19.46
CA PRO A 184 17.33 -3.29 20.37
C PRO A 184 17.81 -3.16 21.81
N TYR A 185 17.07 -2.38 22.61
CA TYR A 185 17.31 -2.19 24.04
C TYR A 185 16.85 -3.39 24.87
#